data_2ed4fe9bc6123e6bddcb79f512a9148a
#
_entry.id   2ed4fe9bc6123e6bddcb79f512a9148a
#
_cell.length_a   1.000
_cell.length_b   1.000
_cell.length_c   1.000
_cell.angle_alpha   90.00
_cell.angle_beta   90.00
_cell.angle_gamma   90.00
#
_symmetry.space_group_name_H-M   'P 1'
#
loop_
_entity.id
_entity.type
_entity.pdbx_description
1 polymer ?
#
loop_
_entity_poly.entity_id
_entity_poly.type
_entity_poly.pdbx_seq_one_letter_code
_entity_poly.pdbx_strand_id
1 'polypeptide(L)'
;MKHSTNHSTRHGRGPAGRPTRHGRGPARRIGRTLALVLPVVLVLSGTLAVTRVNWSGNSSSTSVLAASAEDVSRRAPSRAPQDVLRDKLLLELQEKSPGVALTHLQEAVNGRPSLAKHCASIARALGRAAVRAYGPTRAQSFARPVCDTSFATGVAAQHT
;
A
#
# COMPACT_ATOMS: atom_id res chain seq x y z
N MET A 1 62.15 6.40 19.95
CA MET A 1 62.88 7.27 19.06
C MET A 1 61.84 7.99 18.20
N LYS A 2 61.52 9.28 18.55
CA LYS A 2 61.90 10.50 17.86
C LYS A 2 61.40 10.53 16.41
N HIS A 3 60.62 11.46 15.89
CA HIS A 3 60.43 12.91 16.00
C HIS A 3 59.12 13.21 15.22
N SER A 4 58.14 13.91 15.66
CA SER A 4 57.97 15.37 15.79
C SER A 4 58.51 16.20 14.58
N THR A 5 57.58 16.71 13.80
CA THR A 5 57.73 18.08 13.25
C THR A 5 56.39 18.66 12.83
N ASN A 6 56.12 19.70 13.48
CA ASN A 6 55.14 20.76 13.36
C ASN A 6 55.53 21.69 12.20
N HIS A 7 54.62 22.06 11.29
CA HIS A 7 54.82 23.25 10.49
C HIS A 7 53.53 24.05 10.38
N SER A 8 53.56 25.11 11.08
CA SER A 8 52.69 26.29 11.07
C SER A 8 53.14 27.24 9.94
N THR A 9 52.27 27.73 9.13
CA THR A 9 52.34 29.02 8.41
C THR A 9 50.94 29.41 7.96
N ARG A 10 50.29 30.35 8.54
CA ARG A 10 50.39 31.83 8.41
C ARG A 10 49.58 32.41 7.23
N HIS A 11 48.52 33.13 7.60
CA HIS A 11 48.02 34.40 7.06
C HIS A 11 47.62 34.53 5.57
N GLY A 12 46.30 34.71 5.40
CA GLY A 12 45.72 35.40 4.28
C GLY A 12 44.47 36.16 4.73
N ARG A 13 44.66 37.41 5.18
CA ARG A 13 43.55 38.38 5.35
C ARG A 13 43.14 38.83 3.95
N GLY A 14 41.91 38.56 3.54
CA GLY A 14 41.25 39.14 2.39
C GLY A 14 39.96 39.87 2.82
N PRO A 15 39.55 40.93 2.11
CA PRO A 15 38.76 42.02 2.66
C PRO A 15 37.26 41.70 2.77
N ALA A 16 36.66 42.40 3.73
CA ALA A 16 35.23 42.41 4.04
C ALA A 16 34.33 42.65 2.81
N GLY A 17 33.66 41.61 2.35
CA GLY A 17 32.51 41.69 1.45
C GLY A 17 31.29 42.07 2.22
N ARG A 18 30.72 43.25 1.98
CA ARG A 18 29.46 43.76 2.53
C ARG A 18 28.34 42.75 2.30
N PRO A 19 27.49 42.43 3.31
CA PRO A 19 26.28 41.69 3.06
C PRO A 19 25.27 42.57 2.34
N THR A 20 25.03 42.31 1.07
CA THR A 20 23.90 42.87 0.35
C THR A 20 22.64 42.35 1.01
N ARG A 21 21.95 43.24 1.69
CA ARG A 21 20.55 43.07 2.15
C ARG A 21 19.69 42.85 0.92
N HIS A 22 19.52 41.60 0.52
CA HIS A 22 18.46 41.25 -0.43
C HIS A 22 17.12 41.35 0.31
N GLY A 23 16.32 42.29 -0.14
CA GLY A 23 15.01 42.60 0.40
C GLY A 23 14.15 41.34 0.52
N ARG A 24 13.59 41.15 1.69
CA ARG A 24 12.50 40.19 1.95
C ARG A 24 11.27 40.68 1.19
N GLY A 25 11.17 40.36 -0.09
CA GLY A 25 9.98 40.62 -0.90
C GLY A 25 8.79 39.79 -0.43
N PRO A 26 7.55 40.28 -0.64
CA PRO A 26 6.30 39.62 -0.24
C PRO A 26 6.14 38.20 -0.83
N ALA A 27 6.85 37.88 -1.91
CA ALA A 27 6.85 36.57 -2.56
C ALA A 27 7.23 35.39 -1.65
N ARG A 28 8.04 35.62 -0.59
CA ARG A 28 8.43 34.57 0.36
C ARG A 28 7.30 34.18 1.33
N ARG A 29 6.32 35.07 1.54
CA ARG A 29 5.17 34.78 2.40
C ARG A 29 4.12 33.95 1.66
N ILE A 30 3.94 34.18 0.36
CA ILE A 30 3.02 33.42 -0.50
C ILE A 30 3.50 31.98 -0.68
N GLY A 31 4.81 31.75 -0.86
CA GLY A 31 5.36 30.41 -0.99
C GLY A 31 5.19 29.52 0.26
N ARG A 32 5.23 30.12 1.46
CA ARG A 32 5.05 29.36 2.71
C ARG A 32 3.62 28.92 2.95
N THR A 33 2.64 29.75 2.60
CA THR A 33 1.22 29.39 2.72
C THR A 33 0.83 28.34 1.68
N LEU A 34 1.33 28.45 0.44
CA LEU A 34 1.11 27.43 -0.58
C LEU A 34 1.73 26.07 -0.20
N ALA A 35 2.91 26.06 0.39
CA ALA A 35 3.57 24.81 0.83
C ALA A 35 2.83 24.08 1.95
N LEU A 36 2.06 24.79 2.76
CA LEU A 36 1.24 24.20 3.84
C LEU A 36 -0.17 23.81 3.38
N VAL A 37 -0.75 24.59 2.47
CA VAL A 37 -2.13 24.37 2.00
C VAL A 37 -2.20 23.21 0.99
N LEU A 38 -1.19 23.09 0.11
CA LEU A 38 -1.15 22.06 -0.93
C LEU A 38 -1.24 20.62 -0.38
N PRO A 39 -0.43 20.22 0.64
CA PRO A 39 -0.54 18.88 1.20
C PRO A 39 -1.88 18.63 1.92
N VAL A 40 -2.46 19.66 2.55
CA VAL A 40 -3.78 19.53 3.20
C VAL A 40 -4.89 19.31 2.17
N VAL A 41 -4.87 20.05 1.06
CA VAL A 41 -5.84 19.87 -0.02
C VAL A 41 -5.69 18.49 -0.66
N LEU A 42 -4.46 18.02 -0.89
CA LEU A 42 -4.23 16.68 -1.44
C LEU A 42 -4.71 15.57 -0.50
N VAL A 43 -4.49 15.70 0.81
CA VAL A 43 -5.00 14.73 1.79
C VAL A 43 -6.51 14.73 1.83
N LEU A 44 -7.16 15.90 1.84
CA LEU A 44 -8.62 16.01 1.85
C LEU A 44 -9.25 15.50 0.55
N SER A 45 -8.64 15.78 -0.60
CA SER A 45 -9.10 15.25 -1.89
C SER A 45 -8.93 13.73 -2.00
N GLY A 46 -7.84 13.19 -1.44
CA GLY A 46 -7.58 11.75 -1.41
C GLY A 46 -8.57 10.97 -0.52
N THR A 47 -8.94 11.53 0.64
CA THR A 47 -9.90 10.88 1.55
C THR A 47 -11.32 10.85 0.98
N LEU A 48 -11.73 11.84 0.20
CA LEU A 48 -13.04 11.84 -0.46
C LEU A 48 -13.17 10.80 -1.56
N ALA A 49 -12.07 10.41 -2.22
CA ALA A 49 -12.08 9.35 -3.23
C ALA A 49 -12.26 7.95 -2.62
N VAL A 50 -11.75 7.72 -1.41
CA VAL A 50 -11.82 6.41 -0.74
C VAL A 50 -13.18 6.14 -0.12
N THR A 51 -13.90 7.17 0.34
CA THR A 51 -15.23 7.01 0.96
C THR A 51 -16.33 6.64 -0.03
N ARG A 52 -16.09 6.69 -1.35
CA ARG A 52 -17.06 6.30 -2.37
C ARG A 52 -16.96 4.85 -2.82
N VAL A 53 -16.00 4.08 -2.32
CA VAL A 53 -15.99 2.64 -2.52
C VAL A 53 -16.94 2.00 -1.53
N ASN A 54 -18.20 1.90 -1.92
CA ASN A 54 -19.24 1.22 -1.15
C ASN A 54 -18.97 -0.29 -1.18
N TRP A 55 -18.31 -0.81 -0.14
CA TRP A 55 -18.01 -2.23 0.02
C TRP A 55 -19.19 -3.05 0.53
N SER A 56 -20.29 -2.38 0.82
CA SER A 56 -21.55 -3.06 1.16
C SER A 56 -22.20 -3.56 -0.12
N GLY A 57 -22.06 -4.83 -0.38
CA GLY A 57 -22.84 -5.53 -1.41
C GLY A 57 -24.32 -5.52 -1.07
N ASN A 58 -24.97 -4.39 -1.25
CA ASN A 58 -26.41 -4.31 -1.32
C ASN A 58 -26.74 -3.41 -2.52
N SER A 59 -27.11 -4.09 -3.62
CA SER A 59 -27.64 -3.45 -4.80
C SER A 59 -29.03 -2.91 -4.47
N SER A 60 -29.09 -1.66 -4.06
CA SER A 60 -30.34 -0.91 -4.02
C SER A 60 -30.10 0.48 -4.56
N SER A 61 -30.33 0.61 -5.84
CA SER A 61 -30.91 1.76 -6.53
C SER A 61 -30.59 3.16 -6.00
N THR A 62 -29.69 3.83 -6.68
CA THR A 62 -29.91 5.22 -7.04
C THR A 62 -29.49 5.41 -8.51
N SER A 63 -30.36 5.02 -9.39
CA SER A 63 -30.45 5.51 -10.77
C SER A 63 -30.82 6.97 -10.70
N VAL A 64 -29.91 7.87 -11.01
CA VAL A 64 -30.23 9.07 -11.79
C VAL A 64 -28.93 9.65 -12.32
N LEU A 65 -28.86 9.83 -13.64
CA LEU A 65 -27.82 10.50 -14.44
C LEU A 65 -26.63 9.65 -14.88
N ALA A 66 -26.88 8.71 -15.80
CA ALA A 66 -25.88 8.33 -16.82
C ALA A 66 -26.55 7.54 -17.95
N ALA A 67 -27.32 8.21 -18.76
CA ALA A 67 -27.95 7.60 -19.95
C ALA A 67 -26.97 7.31 -21.11
N SER A 68 -25.65 7.34 -20.86
CA SER A 68 -24.66 7.06 -21.93
C SER A 68 -23.56 6.08 -21.52
N ALA A 69 -23.54 5.58 -20.27
CA ALA A 69 -22.54 4.62 -19.79
C ALA A 69 -23.12 3.22 -19.54
N GLU A 70 -24.38 2.99 -19.80
CA GLU A 70 -25.06 1.73 -19.44
C GLU A 70 -24.74 0.55 -20.36
N ASP A 71 -24.25 0.81 -21.57
CA ASP A 71 -23.98 -0.27 -22.52
C ASP A 71 -22.61 -0.94 -22.35
N VAL A 72 -21.64 -0.26 -21.69
CA VAL A 72 -20.32 -0.81 -21.41
C VAL A 72 -20.31 -1.55 -20.07
N SER A 73 -21.11 -1.12 -19.08
CA SER A 73 -21.17 -1.76 -17.75
C SER A 73 -21.90 -3.11 -17.75
N ARG A 74 -22.80 -3.36 -18.71
CA ARG A 74 -23.52 -4.65 -18.83
C ARG A 74 -22.69 -5.77 -19.44
N ARG A 75 -21.53 -5.47 -20.02
CA ARG A 75 -20.65 -6.46 -20.67
C ARG A 75 -19.41 -6.83 -19.89
N ALA A 76 -19.11 -6.16 -18.78
CA ALA A 76 -18.07 -6.63 -17.88
C ALA A 76 -18.61 -7.85 -17.12
N PRO A 77 -18.08 -9.07 -17.31
CA PRO A 77 -18.49 -10.21 -16.49
C PRO A 77 -18.25 -9.83 -15.04
N SER A 78 -19.32 -9.84 -14.23
CA SER A 78 -19.19 -9.56 -12.80
C SER A 78 -18.17 -10.55 -12.23
N ARG A 79 -17.04 -10.06 -11.74
CA ARG A 79 -15.98 -10.91 -11.17
C ARG A 79 -16.58 -11.80 -10.09
N ALA A 80 -16.24 -13.07 -10.12
CA ALA A 80 -16.73 -14.01 -9.12
C ALA A 80 -16.31 -13.56 -7.72
N PRO A 81 -17.19 -13.68 -6.70
CA PRO A 81 -16.89 -13.19 -5.34
C PRO A 81 -15.59 -13.73 -4.74
N GLN A 82 -15.21 -14.96 -5.05
CA GLN A 82 -13.95 -15.56 -4.62
C GLN A 82 -12.72 -14.88 -5.26
N ASP A 83 -12.82 -14.41 -6.49
CA ASP A 83 -11.71 -13.72 -7.16
C ASP A 83 -11.53 -12.31 -6.60
N VAL A 84 -12.63 -11.61 -6.33
CA VAL A 84 -12.60 -10.30 -5.65
C VAL A 84 -11.98 -10.43 -4.26
N LEU A 85 -12.37 -11.46 -3.50
CA LEU A 85 -11.78 -11.72 -2.18
C LEU A 85 -10.28 -12.04 -2.29
N ARG A 86 -9.89 -12.91 -3.23
CA ARG A 86 -8.48 -13.27 -3.45
C ARG A 86 -7.64 -12.04 -3.76
N ASP A 87 -8.08 -11.21 -4.70
CA ASP A 87 -7.33 -10.02 -5.12
C ASP A 87 -7.19 -9.01 -3.97
N LYS A 88 -8.25 -8.82 -3.18
CA LYS A 88 -8.22 -8.01 -1.95
C LYS A 88 -7.18 -8.53 -0.95
N LEU A 89 -7.19 -9.82 -0.68
CA LEU A 89 -6.29 -10.43 0.30
C LEU A 89 -4.83 -10.43 -0.19
N LEU A 90 -4.58 -10.54 -1.49
CA LEU A 90 -3.24 -10.39 -2.07
C LEU A 90 -2.70 -8.97 -1.90
N LEU A 91 -3.54 -7.95 -2.08
CA LEU A 91 -3.15 -6.57 -1.81
C LEU A 91 -2.85 -6.36 -0.31
N GLU A 92 -3.71 -6.86 0.56
CA GLU A 92 -3.55 -6.74 2.01
C GLU A 92 -2.30 -7.46 2.54
N LEU A 93 -1.92 -8.58 1.92
CA LEU A 93 -0.67 -9.28 2.20
C LEU A 93 0.55 -8.40 1.89
N GLN A 94 0.50 -7.60 0.83
CA GLN A 94 1.57 -6.68 0.45
C GLN A 94 1.62 -5.44 1.35
N GLU A 95 0.46 -4.86 1.67
CA GLU A 95 0.37 -3.64 2.46
C GLU A 95 0.60 -3.87 3.97
N LYS A 96 0.16 -5.00 4.49
CA LYS A 96 0.20 -5.30 5.92
C LYS A 96 1.10 -6.50 6.23
N SER A 97 0.54 -7.71 6.13
CA SER A 97 1.29 -8.95 6.35
C SER A 97 0.47 -10.18 5.92
N PRO A 98 1.12 -11.32 5.65
CA PRO A 98 0.43 -12.58 5.38
C PRO A 98 -0.48 -13.01 6.54
N GLY A 99 -0.08 -12.73 7.78
CA GLY A 99 -0.87 -13.06 8.96
C GLY A 99 -2.22 -12.35 9.00
N VAL A 100 -2.28 -11.07 8.65
CA VAL A 100 -3.52 -10.28 8.57
C VAL A 100 -4.41 -10.80 7.45
N ALA A 101 -3.85 -11.02 6.26
CA ALA A 101 -4.60 -11.56 5.12
C ALA A 101 -5.23 -12.93 5.43
N LEU A 102 -4.52 -13.80 6.16
CA LEU A 102 -5.04 -15.09 6.59
C LEU A 102 -6.16 -14.97 7.64
N THR A 103 -6.09 -13.98 8.54
CA THR A 103 -7.18 -13.70 9.49
C THR A 103 -8.43 -13.28 8.74
N HIS A 104 -8.33 -12.34 7.82
CA HIS A 104 -9.46 -11.87 7.04
C HIS A 104 -10.02 -12.96 6.09
N LEU A 105 -9.17 -13.86 5.58
CA LEU A 105 -9.67 -15.05 4.86
C LEU A 105 -10.55 -15.91 5.76
N GLN A 106 -10.10 -16.19 6.99
CA GLN A 106 -10.86 -16.98 7.96
C GLN A 106 -12.22 -16.33 8.27
N GLU A 107 -12.21 -15.03 8.54
CA GLU A 107 -13.42 -14.26 8.80
C GLU A 107 -14.40 -14.28 7.62
N ALA A 108 -13.87 -14.07 6.41
CA ALA A 108 -14.68 -14.06 5.19
C ALA A 108 -15.35 -15.42 4.92
N VAL A 109 -14.64 -16.51 5.18
CA VAL A 109 -15.18 -17.88 5.02
C VAL A 109 -16.21 -18.20 6.09
N ASN A 110 -15.96 -17.80 7.34
CA ASN A 110 -16.92 -17.99 8.44
C ASN A 110 -18.22 -17.19 8.19
N GLY A 111 -18.09 -15.97 7.68
CA GLY A 111 -19.25 -15.11 7.37
C GLY A 111 -20.01 -15.49 6.10
N ARG A 112 -19.37 -16.25 5.19
CA ARG A 112 -19.96 -16.65 3.90
C ARG A 112 -19.61 -18.10 3.55
N PRO A 113 -20.45 -19.07 3.93
CA PRO A 113 -20.18 -20.50 3.66
C PRO A 113 -19.98 -20.83 2.18
N SER A 114 -20.56 -20.06 1.26
CA SER A 114 -20.33 -20.22 -0.19
C SER A 114 -18.88 -20.03 -0.61
N LEU A 115 -18.08 -19.32 0.18
CA LEU A 115 -16.64 -19.12 -0.06
C LEU A 115 -15.79 -20.28 0.49
N ALA A 116 -16.32 -21.12 1.36
CA ALA A 116 -15.57 -22.21 1.99
C ALA A 116 -14.90 -23.15 0.98
N LYS A 117 -15.60 -23.49 -0.11
CA LYS A 117 -15.05 -24.31 -1.21
C LYS A 117 -13.85 -23.68 -1.93
N HIS A 118 -13.66 -22.37 -1.82
CA HIS A 118 -12.55 -21.65 -2.44
C HIS A 118 -11.43 -21.32 -1.44
N CYS A 119 -11.64 -21.59 -0.15
CA CYS A 119 -10.71 -21.26 0.93
C CYS A 119 -9.29 -21.78 0.65
N ALA A 120 -9.16 -23.06 0.36
CA ALA A 120 -7.87 -23.72 0.10
C ALA A 120 -7.14 -23.11 -1.12
N SER A 121 -7.85 -22.80 -2.20
CA SER A 121 -7.24 -22.21 -3.39
C SER A 121 -6.73 -20.78 -3.13
N ILE A 122 -7.48 -19.99 -2.38
CA ILE A 122 -7.08 -18.63 -1.98
C ILE A 122 -5.88 -18.70 -1.03
N ALA A 123 -5.92 -19.57 0.01
CA ALA A 123 -4.81 -19.73 0.95
C ALA A 123 -3.50 -20.14 0.23
N ARG A 124 -3.56 -21.06 -0.73
CA ARG A 124 -2.39 -21.42 -1.55
C ARG A 124 -1.88 -20.24 -2.39
N ALA A 125 -2.75 -19.43 -2.95
CA ALA A 125 -2.34 -18.23 -3.69
C ALA A 125 -1.63 -17.21 -2.78
N LEU A 126 -2.12 -17.02 -1.55
CA LEU A 126 -1.46 -16.20 -0.53
C LEU A 126 -0.09 -16.77 -0.14
N GLY A 127 0.03 -18.10 0.04
CA GLY A 127 1.32 -18.75 0.32
C GLY A 127 2.37 -18.47 -0.76
N ARG A 128 2.01 -18.65 -2.02
CA ARG A 128 2.90 -18.30 -3.15
C ARG A 128 3.27 -16.83 -3.20
N ALA A 129 2.32 -15.94 -2.93
CA ALA A 129 2.58 -14.50 -2.89
C ALA A 129 3.50 -14.12 -1.72
N ALA A 130 3.33 -14.76 -0.56
CA ALA A 130 4.18 -14.54 0.61
C ALA A 130 5.64 -14.93 0.33
N VAL A 131 5.89 -16.03 -0.39
CA VAL A 131 7.26 -16.41 -0.78
C VAL A 131 7.90 -15.36 -1.68
N ARG A 132 7.16 -14.84 -2.64
CA ARG A 132 7.68 -13.78 -3.53
C ARG A 132 8.00 -12.48 -2.78
N ALA A 133 7.21 -12.13 -1.77
CA ALA A 133 7.37 -10.89 -1.01
C ALA A 133 8.40 -10.99 0.12
N TYR A 134 8.47 -12.14 0.80
CA TYR A 134 9.23 -12.28 2.06
C TYR A 134 10.30 -13.37 2.01
N GLY A 135 10.38 -14.12 0.95
CA GLY A 135 11.21 -15.33 0.86
C GLY A 135 10.61 -16.53 1.60
N PRO A 136 11.10 -17.73 1.32
CA PRO A 136 10.48 -18.97 1.75
C PRO A 136 10.46 -19.16 3.27
N THR A 137 11.59 -18.98 3.94
CA THR A 137 11.72 -19.19 5.39
C THR A 137 10.78 -18.27 6.16
N ARG A 138 10.72 -16.99 5.78
CA ARG A 138 9.84 -16.03 6.43
C ARG A 138 8.36 -16.26 6.07
N ALA A 139 8.06 -16.64 4.83
CA ALA A 139 6.70 -17.00 4.44
C ALA A 139 6.18 -18.18 5.26
N GLN A 140 7.02 -19.20 5.49
CA GLN A 140 6.67 -20.36 6.30
C GLN A 140 6.34 -20.00 7.77
N SER A 141 6.99 -18.99 8.34
CA SER A 141 6.71 -18.55 9.72
C SER A 141 5.30 -17.98 9.91
N PHE A 142 4.62 -17.58 8.83
CA PHE A 142 3.22 -17.15 8.87
C PHE A 142 2.22 -18.30 8.67
N ALA A 143 2.69 -19.52 8.44
CA ALA A 143 1.81 -20.66 8.23
C ALA A 143 0.94 -20.93 9.47
N ARG A 144 -0.36 -20.96 9.26
CA ARG A 144 -1.40 -21.24 10.25
C ARG A 144 -2.42 -22.18 9.65
N PRO A 145 -3.14 -22.96 10.46
CA PRO A 145 -4.21 -23.82 9.97
C PRO A 145 -5.44 -23.02 9.56
N VAL A 146 -5.31 -22.22 8.49
CA VAL A 146 -6.43 -21.57 7.81
C VAL A 146 -6.69 -22.36 6.53
N CYS A 147 -7.92 -22.86 6.36
CA CYS A 147 -8.26 -23.78 5.28
C CYS A 147 -7.30 -24.98 5.24
N ASP A 148 -7.15 -25.65 6.35
CA ASP A 148 -6.16 -26.71 6.58
C ASP A 148 -4.70 -26.18 6.44
N THR A 149 -3.82 -26.96 5.82
CA THR A 149 -2.43 -26.60 5.57
C THR A 149 -2.21 -25.89 4.22
N SER A 150 -3.27 -25.40 3.60
CA SER A 150 -3.22 -24.91 2.22
C SER A 150 -2.28 -23.73 2.01
N PHE A 151 -2.09 -22.85 2.99
CA PHE A 151 -1.11 -21.77 2.90
C PHE A 151 0.32 -22.33 2.86
N ALA A 152 0.66 -23.24 3.78
CA ALA A 152 1.97 -23.91 3.81
C ALA A 152 2.25 -24.68 2.52
N THR A 153 1.24 -25.36 1.96
CA THR A 153 1.33 -26.01 0.64
C THR A 153 1.64 -25.00 -0.47
N GLY A 154 1.04 -23.81 -0.42
CA GLY A 154 1.33 -22.72 -1.35
C GLY A 154 2.75 -22.19 -1.23
N VAL A 155 3.29 -22.12 0.00
CA VAL A 155 4.68 -21.75 0.26
C VAL A 155 5.62 -22.82 -0.31
N ALA A 156 5.37 -24.10 0.00
CA ALA A 156 6.21 -25.21 -0.46
C ALA A 156 6.28 -25.32 -2.00
N ALA A 157 5.18 -25.06 -2.70
CA ALA A 157 5.11 -25.14 -4.17
C ALA A 157 5.99 -24.10 -4.91
N GLN A 158 6.64 -23.20 -4.22
CA GLN A 158 7.58 -22.23 -4.82
C GLN A 158 9.04 -22.68 -4.69
N HIS A 159 9.29 -23.84 -4.07
CA HIS A 159 10.64 -24.40 -3.87
C HIS A 159 10.99 -25.52 -4.86
N THR A 160 10.02 -25.97 -5.64
CA THR A 160 10.20 -26.96 -6.72
C THR A 160 10.31 -26.28 -8.06
#